data_dd87ec0e6b9087277aa3a518700e99d3
#
_entry.id   dd87ec0e6b9087277aa3a518700e99d3
#
_cell.length_a   1.000
_cell.length_b   1.000
_cell.length_c   1.000
_cell.angle_alpha   90.00
_cell.angle_beta   90.00
_cell.angle_gamma   90.00
#
_symmetry.space_group_name_H-M   'P 1'
#
loop_
_entity.id
_entity.type
_entity.pdbx_description
1 polymer ?
#
loop_
_entity_poly.entity_id
_entity_poly.type
_entity_poly.pdbx_seq_one_letter_code
_entity_poly.pdbx_strand_id
1 'polypeptide(L)'
;STHCISSAASDVYKRQAKIIPITILVALWSAGRGVLSVTAGLNCIYGNTETRNYVYLRLRASLYTVIFILAIVLSLVLSVFGNSISAMIYKHAPFWSTLMQYIIKIRTVMTLAVLTVFWDLVYKYLPNRRATQKTTLRKQLPGAVFTACGWLLISFIFSIYLDIFEGFSDMYGSMTTIVLIMLWLYLCMYVILLGGEVNALLEKYLDNHKNCDKIIK
;
A
#
# COMPACT_ATOMS: atom_id res chain seq x y z
N SER A 1 -36.63 36.04 -5.54
CA SER A 1 -36.45 34.57 -5.43
C SER A 1 -34.97 34.11 -5.48
N THR A 2 -34.08 34.86 -6.11
CA THR A 2 -32.62 34.49 -6.24
C THR A 2 -31.87 34.54 -4.91
N HIS A 3 -32.22 35.45 -3.98
CA HIS A 3 -31.59 35.53 -2.65
C HIS A 3 -31.88 34.31 -1.75
N CYS A 4 -33.07 33.72 -1.81
CA CYS A 4 -33.41 32.53 -1.03
C CYS A 4 -32.63 31.30 -1.49
N ILE A 5 -32.41 31.15 -2.82
CA ILE A 5 -31.66 30.02 -3.39
C ILE A 5 -30.19 30.13 -3.01
N SER A 6 -29.61 31.33 -3.03
CA SER A 6 -28.22 31.59 -2.64
C SER A 6 -27.97 31.30 -1.16
N SER A 7 -28.92 31.68 -0.26
CA SER A 7 -28.83 31.40 1.17
C SER A 7 -28.89 29.87 1.46
N ALA A 8 -29.85 29.17 0.84
CA ALA A 8 -29.99 27.73 1.02
C ALA A 8 -28.77 26.97 0.51
N ALA A 9 -28.20 27.35 -0.64
CA ALA A 9 -26.98 26.77 -1.18
C ALA A 9 -25.77 27.02 -0.25
N SER A 10 -25.64 28.20 0.32
CA SER A 10 -24.61 28.56 1.31
C SER A 10 -24.72 27.70 2.58
N ASP A 11 -25.93 27.47 3.08
CA ASP A 11 -26.15 26.66 4.28
C ASP A 11 -25.88 25.17 4.06
N VAL A 12 -26.24 24.64 2.90
CA VAL A 12 -25.89 23.28 2.48
C VAL A 12 -24.37 23.13 2.38
N TYR A 13 -23.68 24.08 1.77
CA TYR A 13 -22.23 24.08 1.63
C TYR A 13 -21.50 24.14 2.99
N LYS A 14 -21.98 24.99 3.92
CA LYS A 14 -21.45 25.08 5.28
C LYS A 14 -21.67 23.79 6.09
N ARG A 15 -22.81 23.12 5.90
CA ARG A 15 -23.07 21.81 6.54
C ARG A 15 -22.16 20.73 5.96
N GLN A 16 -21.99 20.68 4.64
CA GLN A 16 -21.08 19.77 3.98
C GLN A 16 -19.63 19.93 4.45
N ALA A 17 -19.15 21.18 4.57
CA ALA A 17 -17.81 21.47 5.05
C ALA A 17 -17.54 20.98 6.48
N LYS A 18 -18.56 20.88 7.34
CA LYS A 18 -18.44 20.32 8.69
C LYS A 18 -18.48 18.80 8.73
N ILE A 19 -19.20 18.15 7.81
CA ILE A 19 -19.36 16.70 7.76
C ILE A 19 -18.12 16.03 7.17
N ILE A 20 -17.48 16.62 6.17
CA ILE A 20 -16.31 16.07 5.48
C ILE A 20 -15.17 15.67 6.43
N PRO A 21 -14.70 16.52 7.37
CA PRO A 21 -13.62 16.14 8.29
C PRO A 21 -13.99 14.95 9.18
N ILE A 22 -15.23 14.90 9.65
CA ILE A 22 -15.72 13.82 10.51
C ILE A 22 -15.75 12.50 9.71
N THR A 23 -16.24 12.54 8.48
CA THR A 23 -16.28 11.35 7.59
C THR A 23 -14.89 10.84 7.29
N ILE A 24 -13.92 11.73 7.02
CA ILE A 24 -12.52 11.37 6.80
C ILE A 24 -11.93 10.69 8.04
N LEU A 25 -12.17 11.22 9.24
CA LEU A 25 -11.69 10.63 10.49
C LEU A 25 -12.29 9.24 10.73
N VAL A 26 -13.59 9.07 10.51
CA VAL A 26 -14.27 7.78 10.63
C VAL A 26 -13.74 6.77 9.61
N ALA A 27 -13.56 7.20 8.36
CA ALA A 27 -12.99 6.36 7.30
C ALA A 27 -11.56 5.92 7.62
N LEU A 28 -10.71 6.85 8.08
CA LEU A 28 -9.34 6.56 8.47
C LEU A 28 -9.29 5.61 9.68
N TRP A 29 -10.15 5.82 10.66
CA TRP A 29 -10.29 4.94 11.80
C TRP A 29 -10.73 3.53 11.38
N SER A 30 -11.68 3.43 10.46
CA SER A 30 -12.15 2.15 9.92
C SER A 30 -11.05 1.44 9.10
N ALA A 31 -10.39 2.14 8.19
CA ALA A 31 -9.30 1.60 7.37
C ALA A 31 -8.13 1.10 8.22
N GLY A 32 -7.83 1.76 9.34
CA GLY A 32 -6.82 1.31 10.30
C GLY A 32 -7.08 -0.09 10.89
N ARG A 33 -8.32 -0.61 10.83
CA ARG A 33 -8.61 -2.01 11.23
C ARG A 33 -7.93 -3.01 10.29
N GLY A 34 -7.88 -2.73 8.99
CA GLY A 34 -7.18 -3.57 8.02
C GLY A 34 -5.70 -3.68 8.35
N VAL A 35 -5.04 -2.57 8.67
CA VAL A 35 -3.62 -2.58 9.09
C VAL A 35 -3.42 -3.35 10.40
N LEU A 36 -4.37 -3.27 11.35
CA LEU A 36 -4.30 -4.09 12.57
C LEU A 36 -4.40 -5.58 12.28
N SER A 37 -5.25 -5.99 11.35
CA SER A 37 -5.37 -7.40 10.93
C SER A 37 -4.07 -7.89 10.27
N VAL A 38 -3.45 -7.08 9.42
CA VAL A 38 -2.12 -7.39 8.85
C VAL A 38 -1.06 -7.49 9.97
N THR A 39 -1.09 -6.58 10.95
CA THR A 39 -0.18 -6.61 12.11
C THR A 39 -0.31 -7.90 12.89
N ALA A 40 -1.55 -8.32 13.16
CA ALA A 40 -1.83 -9.58 13.86
C ALA A 40 -1.34 -10.80 13.07
N GLY A 41 -1.60 -10.82 11.75
CA GLY A 41 -1.10 -11.88 10.86
C GLY A 41 0.43 -11.96 10.83
N LEU A 42 1.12 -10.83 10.70
CA LEU A 42 2.58 -10.78 10.73
C LEU A 42 3.14 -11.18 12.11
N ASN A 43 2.52 -10.76 13.20
CA ASN A 43 2.92 -11.19 14.53
C ASN A 43 2.79 -12.71 14.70
N CYS A 44 1.74 -13.32 14.15
CA CYS A 44 1.55 -14.77 14.14
C CYS A 44 2.68 -15.47 13.35
N ILE A 45 2.99 -14.99 12.14
CA ILE A 45 4.05 -15.53 11.27
C ILE A 45 5.42 -15.48 11.97
N TYR A 46 5.74 -14.35 12.61
CA TYR A 46 7.01 -14.19 13.33
C TYR A 46 7.01 -14.79 14.75
N GLY A 47 5.91 -15.43 15.19
CA GLY A 47 5.78 -16.03 16.52
C GLY A 47 5.83 -15.01 17.66
N ASN A 48 5.43 -13.77 17.41
CA ASN A 48 5.44 -12.70 18.39
C ASN A 48 4.04 -12.48 18.98
N THR A 49 3.98 -12.26 20.30
CA THR A 49 2.75 -11.85 20.98
C THR A 49 2.64 -10.32 20.98
N GLU A 50 1.44 -9.79 20.76
CA GLU A 50 1.22 -8.34 20.83
C GLU A 50 1.16 -7.89 22.30
N THR A 51 2.12 -7.05 22.67
CA THR A 51 2.24 -6.53 24.05
C THR A 51 2.02 -5.02 24.13
N ARG A 52 1.81 -4.36 22.98
CA ARG A 52 1.64 -2.90 22.90
C ARG A 52 0.24 -2.51 23.35
N ASN A 53 0.11 -1.30 23.93
CA ASN A 53 -1.19 -0.74 24.28
C ASN A 53 -2.06 -0.58 23.01
N TYR A 54 -3.34 -0.95 23.12
CA TYR A 54 -4.31 -0.90 22.02
C TYR A 54 -4.41 0.49 21.37
N VAL A 55 -4.40 1.56 22.18
CA VAL A 55 -4.48 2.95 21.67
C VAL A 55 -3.26 3.30 20.83
N TYR A 56 -2.05 2.94 21.31
CA TYR A 56 -0.81 3.15 20.56
C TYR A 56 -0.80 2.37 19.25
N LEU A 57 -1.23 1.11 19.29
CA LEU A 57 -1.32 0.27 18.11
C LEU A 57 -2.29 0.85 17.07
N ARG A 58 -3.42 1.39 17.56
CA ARG A 58 -4.45 2.02 16.73
C ARG A 58 -3.96 3.30 16.05
N LEU A 59 -3.30 4.18 16.80
CA LEU A 59 -2.71 5.40 16.28
C LEU A 59 -1.64 5.10 15.21
N ARG A 60 -0.81 4.12 15.50
CA ARG A 60 0.22 3.65 14.58
C ARG A 60 -0.38 3.05 13.30
N ALA A 61 -1.42 2.24 13.40
CA ALA A 61 -2.15 1.70 12.24
C ALA A 61 -2.74 2.81 11.37
N SER A 62 -3.34 3.84 11.98
CA SER A 62 -3.86 5.00 11.25
C SER A 62 -2.73 5.76 10.52
N LEU A 63 -1.56 5.92 11.15
CA LEU A 63 -0.40 6.55 10.51
C LEU A 63 0.07 5.76 9.29
N TYR A 64 0.19 4.44 9.40
CA TYR A 64 0.55 3.58 8.24
C TYR A 64 -0.50 3.65 7.13
N THR A 65 -1.78 3.74 7.47
CA THR A 65 -2.86 3.92 6.49
C THR A 65 -2.69 5.24 5.72
N VAL A 66 -2.37 6.34 6.42
CA VAL A 66 -2.11 7.64 5.77
C VAL A 66 -0.89 7.55 4.84
N ILE A 67 0.21 6.96 5.30
CA ILE A 67 1.43 6.79 4.48
C ILE A 67 1.11 5.93 3.24
N PHE A 68 0.32 4.89 3.40
CA PHE A 68 -0.10 4.02 2.29
C PHE A 68 -0.96 4.77 1.27
N ILE A 69 -1.94 5.55 1.72
CA ILE A 69 -2.78 6.39 0.85
C ILE A 69 -1.91 7.40 0.10
N LEU A 70 -0.97 8.07 0.79
CA LEU A 70 -0.06 9.01 0.16
C LEU A 70 0.84 8.34 -0.89
N ALA A 71 1.33 7.12 -0.62
CA ALA A 71 2.10 6.35 -1.58
C ALA A 71 1.29 5.99 -2.84
N ILE A 72 0.01 5.59 -2.66
CA ILE A 72 -0.90 5.33 -3.78
C ILE A 72 -1.16 6.60 -4.58
N VAL A 73 -1.50 7.71 -3.92
CA VAL A 73 -1.77 9.00 -4.58
C VAL A 73 -0.55 9.47 -5.35
N LEU A 74 0.64 9.39 -4.75
CA LEU A 74 1.89 9.75 -5.42
C LEU A 74 2.13 8.87 -6.65
N SER A 75 1.91 7.56 -6.54
CA SER A 75 2.03 6.62 -7.65
C SER A 75 1.05 6.95 -8.79
N LEU A 76 -0.21 7.28 -8.46
CA LEU A 76 -1.22 7.70 -9.44
C LEU A 76 -0.84 9.02 -10.12
N VAL A 77 -0.40 10.01 -9.35
CA VAL A 77 0.05 11.31 -9.89
C VAL A 77 1.20 11.10 -10.87
N LEU A 78 2.21 10.32 -10.51
CA LEU A 78 3.33 10.00 -11.40
C LEU A 78 2.88 9.22 -12.64
N SER A 79 1.88 8.35 -12.51
CA SER A 79 1.36 7.56 -13.63
C SER A 79 0.53 8.39 -14.62
N VAL A 80 -0.38 9.23 -14.09
CA VAL A 80 -1.32 10.01 -14.92
C VAL A 80 -0.65 11.25 -15.49
N PHE A 81 0.07 11.99 -14.68
CA PHE A 81 0.69 13.26 -15.08
C PHE A 81 2.08 13.08 -15.70
N GLY A 82 2.68 11.89 -15.63
CA GLY A 82 4.01 11.63 -16.21
C GLY A 82 4.12 12.02 -17.69
N ASN A 83 3.08 11.75 -18.49
CA ASN A 83 3.05 12.12 -19.91
C ASN A 83 2.82 13.63 -20.11
N SER A 84 1.96 14.25 -19.31
CA SER A 84 1.66 15.69 -19.37
C SER A 84 2.83 16.53 -18.87
N ILE A 85 3.51 16.10 -17.81
CA ILE A 85 4.73 16.71 -17.30
C ILE A 85 5.84 16.62 -18.34
N SER A 86 5.98 15.49 -19.03
CA SER A 86 6.94 15.32 -20.12
C SER A 86 6.69 16.32 -21.24
N ALA A 87 5.44 16.45 -21.69
CA ALA A 87 5.08 17.39 -22.75
C ALA A 87 5.34 18.85 -22.36
N MET A 88 5.10 19.20 -21.09
CA MET A 88 5.35 20.54 -20.57
C MET A 88 6.86 20.85 -20.48
N ILE A 89 7.67 19.88 -20.06
CA ILE A 89 9.13 20.01 -19.96
C ILE A 89 9.75 20.06 -21.37
N TYR A 90 9.26 19.26 -22.31
CA TYR A 90 9.68 19.33 -23.70
C TYR A 90 9.56 20.74 -24.28
N LYS A 91 8.48 21.46 -23.91
CA LYS A 91 8.21 22.81 -24.42
C LYS A 91 9.08 23.89 -23.80
N HIS A 92 9.51 23.73 -22.51
CA HIS A 92 10.19 24.79 -21.77
C HIS A 92 11.68 24.51 -21.48
N ALA A 93 12.11 23.25 -21.55
CA ALA A 93 13.49 22.87 -21.23
C ALA A 93 13.94 21.63 -22.00
N PRO A 94 14.32 21.76 -23.28
CA PRO A 94 14.67 20.63 -24.15
C PRO A 94 15.88 19.81 -23.63
N PHE A 95 16.73 20.40 -22.81
CA PHE A 95 17.86 19.71 -22.17
C PHE A 95 17.42 18.56 -21.24
N TRP A 96 16.25 18.69 -20.60
CA TRP A 96 15.70 17.67 -19.68
C TRP A 96 14.89 16.59 -20.41
N SER A 97 14.67 16.72 -21.69
CA SER A 97 13.84 15.80 -22.48
C SER A 97 14.37 14.37 -22.48
N THR A 98 15.68 14.21 -22.59
CA THR A 98 16.35 12.89 -22.56
C THR A 98 16.21 12.22 -21.20
N LEU A 99 16.37 12.97 -20.12
CA LEU A 99 16.18 12.47 -18.74
C LEU A 99 14.72 12.02 -18.51
N MET A 100 13.75 12.78 -19.03
CA MET A 100 12.33 12.42 -18.88
C MET A 100 11.94 11.18 -19.69
N GLN A 101 12.51 10.96 -20.86
CA GLN A 101 12.31 9.71 -21.61
C GLN A 101 12.84 8.50 -20.80
N TYR A 102 13.98 8.64 -20.14
CA TYR A 102 14.49 7.61 -19.22
C TYR A 102 13.56 7.39 -18.02
N ILE A 103 13.05 8.44 -17.40
CA ILE A 103 12.12 8.35 -16.26
C ILE A 103 10.83 7.64 -16.67
N ILE A 104 10.28 7.91 -17.85
CA ILE A 104 9.07 7.24 -18.36
C ILE A 104 9.33 5.75 -18.64
N LYS A 105 10.48 5.42 -19.24
CA LYS A 105 10.88 4.02 -19.47
C LYS A 105 11.13 3.26 -18.17
N ILE A 106 11.66 3.93 -17.14
CA ILE A 106 12.00 3.35 -15.84
C ILE A 106 10.78 3.39 -14.88
N ARG A 107 9.65 4.00 -15.29
CA ARG A 107 8.46 4.17 -14.43
C ARG A 107 8.05 2.90 -13.67
N THR A 108 7.98 1.76 -14.36
CA THR A 108 7.61 0.48 -13.74
C THR A 108 8.64 0.04 -12.71
N VAL A 109 9.93 0.22 -13.01
CA VAL A 109 11.02 -0.11 -12.08
C VAL A 109 11.00 0.83 -10.88
N MET A 110 10.73 2.12 -11.10
CA MET A 110 10.57 3.10 -10.01
C MET A 110 9.38 2.75 -9.11
N THR A 111 8.23 2.39 -9.70
CA THR A 111 7.06 1.95 -8.94
C THR A 111 7.39 0.70 -8.12
N LEU A 112 8.05 -0.30 -8.73
CA LEU A 112 8.49 -1.49 -8.03
C LEU A 112 9.45 -1.16 -6.88
N ALA A 113 10.41 -0.25 -7.10
CA ALA A 113 11.35 0.18 -6.07
C ALA A 113 10.65 0.88 -4.89
N VAL A 114 9.74 1.80 -5.17
CA VAL A 114 8.94 2.51 -4.14
C VAL A 114 8.09 1.51 -3.34
N LEU A 115 7.39 0.59 -4.03
CA LEU A 115 6.62 -0.46 -3.35
C LEU A 115 7.51 -1.37 -2.49
N THR A 116 8.67 -1.77 -3.01
CA THR A 116 9.62 -2.61 -2.27
C THR A 116 10.09 -1.91 -0.99
N VAL A 117 10.48 -0.64 -1.07
CA VAL A 117 10.88 0.15 0.10
C VAL A 117 9.72 0.28 1.09
N PHE A 118 8.51 0.54 0.59
CA PHE A 118 7.32 0.62 1.45
C PHE A 118 7.08 -0.70 2.21
N TRP A 119 7.09 -1.85 1.52
CA TRP A 119 6.87 -3.16 2.14
C TRP A 119 8.01 -3.56 3.07
N ASP A 120 9.26 -3.19 2.76
CA ASP A 120 10.40 -3.41 3.63
C ASP A 120 10.25 -2.66 4.97
N LEU A 121 9.79 -1.40 4.92
CA LEU A 121 9.45 -0.62 6.12
C LEU A 121 8.29 -1.25 6.90
N VAL A 122 7.25 -1.74 6.21
CA VAL A 122 6.12 -2.42 6.84
C VAL A 122 6.59 -3.68 7.57
N TYR A 123 7.34 -4.57 6.93
CA TYR A 123 7.85 -5.80 7.54
C TYR A 123 8.81 -5.56 8.70
N LYS A 124 9.55 -4.46 8.68
CA LYS A 124 10.45 -4.10 9.76
C LYS A 124 9.73 -3.51 10.96
N TYR A 125 8.82 -2.57 10.73
CA TYR A 125 8.27 -1.74 11.79
C TYR A 125 6.88 -2.18 12.25
N LEU A 126 6.08 -2.84 11.43
CA LEU A 126 4.71 -3.20 11.78
C LEU A 126 4.65 -4.33 12.84
N PRO A 127 5.38 -5.46 12.71
CA PRO A 127 5.36 -6.53 13.70
C PRO A 127 5.91 -6.09 15.06
N ASN A 128 5.42 -6.72 16.13
CA ASN A 128 5.93 -6.51 17.49
C ASN A 128 7.18 -7.36 17.74
N ARG A 129 8.33 -6.93 17.21
CA ARG A 129 9.58 -7.68 17.41
C ARG A 129 10.17 -7.41 18.77
N ARG A 130 10.60 -8.47 19.47
CA ARG A 130 11.32 -8.37 20.73
C ARG A 130 12.67 -7.68 20.52
N ALA A 131 13.18 -7.03 21.57
CA ALA A 131 14.47 -6.30 21.50
C ALA A 131 15.66 -7.18 21.05
N THR A 132 15.57 -8.49 21.29
CA THR A 132 16.56 -9.50 20.87
C THR A 132 16.49 -9.85 19.39
N GLN A 133 15.36 -9.59 18.73
CA GLN A 133 15.12 -9.87 17.30
C GLN A 133 15.21 -8.60 16.45
N LYS A 134 16.17 -7.72 16.72
CA LYS A 134 16.41 -6.54 15.88
C LYS A 134 16.83 -6.97 14.49
N THR A 135 15.94 -6.81 13.54
CA THR A 135 16.18 -7.15 12.12
C THR A 135 16.68 -5.93 11.36
N THR A 136 17.63 -6.15 10.47
CA THR A 136 18.13 -5.13 9.54
C THR A 136 17.20 -5.07 8.32
N LEU A 137 17.01 -3.89 7.70
CA LEU A 137 16.24 -3.73 6.45
C LEU A 137 16.64 -4.75 5.38
N ARG A 138 17.94 -5.00 5.21
CA ARG A 138 18.44 -5.96 4.21
C ARG A 138 17.90 -7.39 4.39
N LYS A 139 17.53 -7.80 5.61
CA LYS A 139 16.98 -9.14 5.86
C LYS A 139 15.50 -9.23 5.48
N GLN A 140 14.77 -8.12 5.41
CA GLN A 140 13.36 -8.07 5.03
C GLN A 140 13.16 -7.84 3.52
N LEU A 141 14.22 -7.45 2.81
CA LEU A 141 14.21 -7.16 1.38
C LEU A 141 13.63 -8.29 0.52
N PRO A 142 13.97 -9.59 0.71
CA PRO A 142 13.46 -10.65 -0.14
C PRO A 142 11.93 -10.77 -0.10
N GLY A 143 11.32 -10.73 1.08
CA GLY A 143 9.87 -10.75 1.20
C GLY A 143 9.22 -9.46 0.70
N ALA A 144 9.88 -8.30 0.88
CA ALA A 144 9.40 -7.04 0.34
C ALA A 144 9.37 -7.03 -1.20
N VAL A 145 10.43 -7.54 -1.85
CA VAL A 145 10.47 -7.72 -3.31
C VAL A 145 9.39 -8.70 -3.77
N PHE A 146 9.28 -9.84 -3.09
CA PHE A 146 8.24 -10.84 -3.39
C PHE A 146 6.85 -10.22 -3.33
N THR A 147 6.55 -9.46 -2.28
CA THR A 147 5.25 -8.79 -2.11
C THR A 147 5.01 -7.71 -3.16
N ALA A 148 6.02 -6.90 -3.48
CA ALA A 148 5.91 -5.86 -4.50
C ALA A 148 5.65 -6.47 -5.89
N CYS A 149 6.38 -7.53 -6.26
CA CYS A 149 6.15 -8.26 -7.51
C CYS A 149 4.77 -8.92 -7.55
N GLY A 150 4.37 -9.59 -6.47
CA GLY A 150 3.07 -10.23 -6.36
C GLY A 150 1.92 -9.25 -6.43
N TRP A 151 2.05 -8.07 -5.80
CA TRP A 151 1.08 -6.99 -5.89
C TRP A 151 0.89 -6.50 -7.33
N LEU A 152 2.00 -6.22 -8.02
CA LEU A 152 1.96 -5.78 -9.41
C LEU A 152 1.38 -6.87 -10.33
N LEU A 153 1.73 -8.13 -10.10
CA LEU A 153 1.21 -9.26 -10.87
C LEU A 153 -0.31 -9.40 -10.69
N ILE A 154 -0.81 -9.37 -9.45
CA ILE A 154 -2.25 -9.41 -9.18
C ILE A 154 -2.96 -8.23 -9.83
N SER A 155 -2.41 -7.02 -9.70
CA SER A 155 -2.99 -5.82 -10.31
C SER A 155 -3.02 -5.93 -11.84
N PHE A 156 -1.99 -6.51 -12.45
CA PHE A 156 -1.93 -6.74 -13.90
C PHE A 156 -2.97 -7.78 -14.35
N ILE A 157 -3.07 -8.92 -13.67
CA ILE A 157 -4.07 -9.96 -13.94
C ILE A 157 -5.48 -9.38 -13.82
N PHE A 158 -5.70 -8.55 -12.79
CA PHE A 158 -6.98 -7.93 -12.53
C PHE A 158 -7.36 -6.91 -13.61
N SER A 159 -6.37 -6.15 -14.11
CA SER A 159 -6.58 -5.23 -15.25
C SER A 159 -7.02 -5.98 -16.49
N ILE A 160 -6.33 -7.06 -16.85
CA ILE A 160 -6.70 -7.91 -18.00
C ILE A 160 -8.12 -8.48 -17.81
N TYR A 161 -8.44 -8.94 -16.60
CA TYR A 161 -9.76 -9.48 -16.31
C TYR A 161 -10.86 -8.44 -16.52
N LEU A 162 -10.66 -7.21 -16.05
CA LEU A 162 -11.61 -6.12 -16.22
C LEU A 162 -11.78 -5.73 -17.70
N ASP A 163 -10.70 -5.73 -18.47
CA ASP A 163 -10.72 -5.40 -19.91
C ASP A 163 -11.48 -6.46 -20.73
N ILE A 164 -11.35 -7.75 -20.39
CA ILE A 164 -11.99 -8.85 -21.10
C ILE A 164 -13.49 -8.97 -20.73
N PHE A 165 -13.84 -8.69 -19.50
CA PHE A 165 -15.19 -8.93 -18.96
C PHE A 165 -16.00 -7.64 -18.77
N GLU A 166 -15.97 -6.72 -19.75
CA GLU A 166 -16.77 -5.49 -19.72
C GLU A 166 -18.27 -5.74 -19.60
N GLY A 167 -18.79 -6.88 -20.11
CA GLY A 167 -20.22 -7.21 -20.12
C GLY A 167 -20.81 -7.63 -18.75
N PHE A 168 -20.01 -7.92 -17.73
CA PHE A 168 -20.53 -8.29 -16.40
C PHE A 168 -21.16 -7.10 -15.65
N SER A 169 -20.74 -5.88 -15.96
CA SER A 169 -21.32 -4.67 -15.38
C SER A 169 -22.77 -4.46 -15.82
N ASP A 170 -23.16 -4.93 -16.99
CA ASP A 170 -24.49 -4.77 -17.57
C ASP A 170 -25.53 -5.70 -16.90
N MET A 171 -25.08 -6.89 -16.42
CA MET A 171 -25.98 -7.87 -15.81
C MET A 171 -26.17 -7.63 -14.29
N TYR A 172 -25.10 -7.28 -13.56
CA TYR A 172 -25.10 -7.18 -12.09
C TYR A 172 -24.81 -5.76 -11.58
N GLY A 173 -24.58 -4.78 -12.45
CA GLY A 173 -24.37 -3.39 -12.12
C GLY A 173 -23.22 -3.14 -11.12
N SER A 174 -23.42 -2.22 -10.19
CA SER A 174 -22.45 -1.81 -9.19
C SER A 174 -22.04 -2.93 -8.20
N MET A 175 -22.84 -3.99 -8.05
CA MET A 175 -22.52 -5.13 -7.17
C MET A 175 -21.30 -5.88 -7.65
N THR A 176 -21.11 -6.03 -8.96
CA THR A 176 -19.91 -6.68 -9.53
C THR A 176 -18.64 -5.95 -9.13
N THR A 177 -18.63 -4.63 -9.20
CA THR A 177 -17.47 -3.80 -8.83
C THR A 177 -17.07 -4.00 -7.36
N ILE A 178 -18.06 -4.05 -6.46
CA ILE A 178 -17.81 -4.26 -5.03
C ILE A 178 -17.17 -5.63 -4.80
N VAL A 179 -17.71 -6.70 -5.39
CA VAL A 179 -17.19 -8.07 -5.26
C VAL A 179 -15.77 -8.16 -5.83
N LEU A 180 -15.51 -7.55 -6.98
CA LEU A 180 -14.19 -7.56 -7.61
C LEU A 180 -13.16 -6.80 -6.78
N ILE A 181 -13.50 -5.65 -6.22
CA ILE A 181 -12.60 -4.91 -5.31
C ILE A 181 -12.31 -5.74 -4.05
N MET A 182 -13.31 -6.41 -3.48
CA MET A 182 -13.10 -7.27 -2.31
C MET A 182 -12.18 -8.44 -2.63
N LEU A 183 -12.36 -9.08 -3.79
CA LEU A 183 -11.49 -10.17 -4.26
C LEU A 183 -10.04 -9.68 -4.48
N TRP A 184 -9.87 -8.55 -5.13
CA TRP A 184 -8.56 -7.94 -5.34
C TRP A 184 -7.86 -7.64 -4.00
N LEU A 185 -8.56 -7.00 -3.05
CA LEU A 185 -8.02 -6.73 -1.72
C LEU A 185 -7.67 -8.02 -0.98
N TYR A 186 -8.49 -9.07 -1.08
CA TYR A 186 -8.22 -10.38 -0.48
C TYR A 186 -6.90 -10.97 -1.01
N LEU A 187 -6.71 -11.00 -2.33
CA LEU A 187 -5.49 -11.50 -2.95
C LEU A 187 -4.26 -10.66 -2.57
N CYS A 188 -4.40 -9.34 -2.50
CA CYS A 188 -3.33 -8.45 -2.06
C CYS A 188 -2.93 -8.74 -0.60
N MET A 189 -3.90 -8.92 0.31
CA MET A 189 -3.62 -9.29 1.70
C MET A 189 -2.92 -10.64 1.82
N TYR A 190 -3.31 -11.60 0.98
CA TYR A 190 -2.68 -12.92 0.95
C TYR A 190 -1.20 -12.83 0.54
N VAL A 191 -0.89 -12.05 -0.50
CA VAL A 191 0.51 -11.83 -0.95
C VAL A 191 1.35 -11.12 0.12
N ILE A 192 0.77 -10.17 0.85
CA ILE A 192 1.45 -9.49 1.96
C ILE A 192 1.86 -10.50 3.06
N LEU A 193 0.96 -11.39 3.44
CA LEU A 193 1.26 -12.41 4.46
C LEU A 193 2.29 -13.42 3.95
N LEU A 194 2.19 -13.86 2.68
CA LEU A 194 3.20 -14.74 2.07
C LEU A 194 4.59 -14.11 2.04
N GLY A 195 4.69 -12.82 1.72
CA GLY A 195 5.98 -12.10 1.78
C GLY A 195 6.56 -12.03 3.20
N GLY A 196 5.69 -11.89 4.20
CA GLY A 196 6.08 -12.02 5.61
C GLY A 196 6.62 -13.42 5.95
N GLU A 197 5.97 -14.48 5.44
CA GLU A 197 6.40 -15.87 5.62
C GLU A 197 7.76 -16.13 4.98
N VAL A 198 7.98 -15.64 3.75
CA VAL A 198 9.29 -15.71 3.06
C VAL A 198 10.39 -15.10 3.93
N ASN A 199 10.15 -13.92 4.52
CA ASN A 199 11.11 -13.29 5.41
C ASN A 199 11.36 -14.11 6.68
N ALA A 200 10.30 -14.67 7.29
CA ALA A 200 10.41 -15.47 8.51
C ALA A 200 11.21 -16.77 8.25
N LEU A 201 10.96 -17.44 7.13
CA LEU A 201 11.70 -18.64 6.73
C LEU A 201 13.18 -18.35 6.47
N LEU A 202 13.49 -17.28 5.76
CA LEU A 202 14.87 -16.86 5.50
C LEU A 202 15.60 -16.48 6.79
N GLU A 203 14.94 -15.79 7.71
CA GLU A 203 15.51 -15.41 8.99
C GLU A 203 15.87 -16.67 9.81
N LYS A 204 14.96 -17.65 9.87
CA LYS A 204 15.17 -18.94 10.53
C LYS A 204 16.31 -19.75 9.91
N TYR A 205 16.38 -19.76 8.59
CA TYR A 205 17.45 -20.47 7.85
C TYR A 205 18.84 -19.85 8.14
N LEU A 206 18.93 -18.53 8.10
CA LEU A 206 20.20 -17.82 8.36
C LEU A 206 20.66 -17.94 9.81
N ASP A 207 19.74 -17.99 10.78
CA ASP A 207 20.09 -18.15 12.19
C ASP A 207 20.54 -19.61 12.47
N ASN A 208 19.92 -20.61 11.86
CA ASN A 208 20.39 -22.01 11.97
C ASN A 208 21.79 -22.18 11.40
N HIS A 209 22.09 -21.59 10.24
CA HIS A 209 23.41 -21.69 9.64
C HIS A 209 24.50 -21.07 10.51
N LYS A 210 24.24 -19.92 11.11
CA LYS A 210 25.16 -19.26 12.05
C LYS A 210 25.42 -20.07 13.33
N ASN A 211 24.42 -20.80 13.81
CA ASN A 211 24.59 -21.67 14.98
C ASN A 211 25.42 -22.91 14.64
N CYS A 212 25.27 -23.51 13.47
CA CYS A 212 26.12 -24.60 13.01
C CYS A 212 27.59 -24.16 12.90
N ASP A 213 27.85 -22.99 12.32
CA ASP A 213 29.22 -22.44 12.18
C ASP A 213 29.91 -22.15 13.54
N LYS A 214 29.13 -21.84 14.57
CA LYS A 214 29.64 -21.63 15.93
C LYS A 214 29.98 -22.93 16.68
N ILE A 215 29.36 -24.04 16.31
CA ILE A 215 29.60 -25.35 16.93
C ILE A 215 30.84 -26.02 16.31
N ILE A 216 31.19 -25.66 15.08
CA ILE A 216 32.32 -26.23 14.34
C ILE A 216 33.65 -25.50 14.63
N LYS A 217 33.59 -24.27 15.21
CA LYS A 217 34.74 -23.52 15.70
C LYS A 217 34.98 -23.75 17.20
#